data_7ec98f733e40e3ee2a90b9c7d23c889a
#
_entry.id   7ec98f733e40e3ee2a90b9c7d23c889a
#
_cell.length_a   1.000
_cell.length_b   1.000
_cell.length_c   1.000
_cell.angle_alpha   90.00
_cell.angle_beta   90.00
_cell.angle_gamma   90.00
#
_symmetry.space_group_name_H-M   'P 1'
#
loop_
_entity.id
_entity.type
_entity.pdbx_description
1 polymer ?
#
loop_
_entity_poly.entity_id
_entity_poly.type
_entity_poly.pdbx_seq_one_letter_code
_entity_poly.pdbx_strand_id
1 'polypeptide(L)'
;MSRIHNIAVACMMMLSGFATMEGQTGDRQTAAQKYIDIKMKEEPFKSGLVGVLAVTAKGDTIAEFNSSRKLIPASNTKLISTGLAIRGLGPSFRFSTRLGYSGYISNGTLHGDLYIIGGGDPTIASGDRMTVKTDSLFAKWTRALRVAGIRKIHGHVIGDGRFFDGPIENDTWSYNDLGTDYGTGGNGLCFNRNIQTFSVSPTTVEGKVNAEVTYPATPWIEFRNCAVTARPGTGDNLYQFNTDLAPVAELRGSLAIDKGQKKESFSNKFGALTCAWEFAKYLEKLGINVTESPADIDPYDNIRYTEA
;
A
#
# COMPACT_ATOMS: atom_id res chain seq x y z
N MET A 1 2.11 19.63 -11.49
CA MET A 1 1.46 18.32 -11.68
C MET A 1 0.39 18.30 -12.79
N SER A 2 -0.48 19.34 -12.98
CA SER A 2 -1.57 19.29 -13.99
C SER A 2 -1.14 19.21 -15.47
N ARG A 3 0.01 19.74 -15.84
CA ARG A 3 0.49 19.72 -17.24
C ARG A 3 1.07 18.38 -17.70
N ILE A 4 1.63 17.59 -16.80
CA ILE A 4 2.18 16.25 -17.12
C ILE A 4 1.04 15.24 -17.33
N HIS A 5 -0.06 15.35 -16.56
CA HIS A 5 -1.26 14.51 -16.76
C HIS A 5 -1.89 14.70 -18.14
N ASN A 6 -1.90 15.94 -18.64
CA ASN A 6 -2.48 16.25 -19.95
C ASN A 6 -1.65 15.70 -21.11
N ILE A 7 -0.33 15.53 -20.96
CA ILE A 7 0.53 14.97 -22.01
C ILE A 7 0.35 13.44 -22.10
N ALA A 8 0.23 12.74 -20.98
CA ALA A 8 -0.01 11.29 -20.99
C ALA A 8 -1.38 10.93 -21.57
N VAL A 9 -2.43 11.70 -21.24
CA VAL A 9 -3.79 11.53 -21.77
C VAL A 9 -3.87 11.91 -23.25
N ALA A 10 -3.16 12.95 -23.70
CA ALA A 10 -3.11 13.33 -25.10
C ALA A 10 -2.42 12.25 -25.98
N CYS A 11 -1.38 11.60 -25.50
CA CYS A 11 -0.79 10.46 -26.20
C CYS A 11 -1.74 9.26 -26.31
N MET A 12 -2.55 9.01 -25.29
CA MET A 12 -3.51 7.90 -25.27
C MET A 12 -4.72 8.16 -26.18
N MET A 13 -5.20 9.41 -26.24
CA MET A 13 -6.35 9.76 -27.10
C MET A 13 -6.00 9.86 -28.60
N MET A 14 -4.75 10.16 -28.95
CA MET A 14 -4.35 10.16 -30.38
C MET A 14 -4.20 8.74 -30.96
N LEU A 15 -4.02 7.71 -30.15
CA LEU A 15 -3.96 6.33 -30.59
C LEU A 15 -5.32 5.75 -31.01
N SER A 16 -6.43 6.30 -30.52
CA SER A 16 -7.77 5.84 -30.87
C SER A 16 -8.30 6.33 -32.24
N GLY A 17 -7.66 7.33 -32.81
CA GLY A 17 -8.04 7.89 -34.13
C GLY A 17 -7.31 7.29 -35.34
N PHE A 18 -6.31 6.39 -35.12
CA PHE A 18 -5.48 5.85 -36.20
C PHE A 18 -5.79 4.40 -36.60
N ALA A 19 -6.94 3.86 -36.22
CA ALA A 19 -7.29 2.45 -36.45
C ALA A 19 -7.60 2.10 -37.94
N THR A 20 -7.42 3.00 -38.88
CA THR A 20 -7.68 2.73 -40.32
C THR A 20 -6.60 3.28 -41.25
N MET A 21 -5.33 2.98 -40.98
CA MET A 21 -4.29 3.14 -42.01
C MET A 21 -3.73 1.76 -42.37
N GLU A 22 -4.27 1.19 -43.43
CA GLU A 22 -3.66 0.07 -44.15
C GLU A 22 -2.25 0.46 -44.61
N GLY A 23 -1.30 -0.47 -44.39
CA GLY A 23 0.10 -0.25 -44.67
C GLY A 23 0.39 -0.03 -46.13
N GLN A 24 0.89 1.12 -46.50
CA GLN A 24 1.66 1.28 -47.71
C GLN A 24 3.14 1.02 -47.43
N THR A 25 3.65 -0.08 -47.91
CA THR A 25 5.08 -0.41 -47.98
C THR A 25 5.76 0.56 -48.95
N GLY A 26 6.33 1.57 -48.44
CA GLY A 26 7.20 2.53 -49.11
C GLY A 26 7.74 3.46 -48.07
N ASP A 27 8.99 3.82 -48.16
CA ASP A 27 9.88 4.60 -47.26
C ASP A 27 9.31 5.96 -46.75
N ARG A 28 8.02 5.99 -46.39
CA ARG A 28 7.34 7.17 -45.84
C ARG A 28 7.23 7.05 -44.33
N GLN A 29 8.09 7.78 -43.67
CA GLN A 29 8.00 8.03 -42.22
C GLN A 29 6.55 8.33 -41.81
N THR A 30 6.01 7.58 -40.81
CA THR A 30 4.63 7.77 -40.35
C THR A 30 4.43 9.17 -39.78
N ALA A 31 3.19 9.66 -39.75
CA ALA A 31 2.88 10.94 -39.10
C ALA A 31 3.26 10.92 -37.61
N ALA A 32 3.10 9.77 -36.95
CA ALA A 32 3.53 9.56 -35.58
C ALA A 32 5.05 9.70 -35.41
N GLN A 33 5.84 9.09 -36.30
CA GLN A 33 7.29 9.22 -36.26
C GLN A 33 7.74 10.68 -36.44
N LYS A 34 7.16 11.38 -37.42
CA LYS A 34 7.47 12.81 -37.64
C LYS A 34 7.17 13.65 -36.40
N TYR A 35 6.05 13.39 -35.75
CA TYR A 35 5.69 14.09 -34.52
C TYR A 35 6.71 13.84 -33.40
N ILE A 36 7.10 12.58 -33.18
CA ILE A 36 8.12 12.20 -32.20
C ILE A 36 9.44 12.90 -32.49
N ASP A 37 9.92 12.87 -33.75
CA ASP A 37 11.19 13.48 -34.12
C ASP A 37 11.23 15.01 -33.88
N ILE A 38 10.10 15.68 -34.06
CA ILE A 38 9.96 17.11 -33.75
C ILE A 38 9.99 17.30 -32.22
N LYS A 39 9.17 16.56 -31.47
CA LYS A 39 9.03 16.72 -30.03
C LYS A 39 10.30 16.41 -29.26
N MET A 40 11.08 15.43 -29.71
CA MET A 40 12.35 15.09 -29.04
C MET A 40 13.43 16.18 -29.20
N LYS A 41 13.21 17.19 -30.03
CA LYS A 41 14.08 18.36 -30.15
C LYS A 41 13.67 19.53 -29.24
N GLU A 42 12.48 19.47 -28.66
CA GLU A 42 11.94 20.51 -27.77
C GLU A 42 12.23 20.19 -26.29
N GLU A 43 12.37 21.22 -25.46
CA GLU A 43 12.42 21.02 -24.00
C GLU A 43 11.02 20.66 -23.44
N PRO A 44 10.96 19.80 -22.42
CA PRO A 44 12.08 19.17 -21.66
C PRO A 44 12.64 17.89 -22.29
N PHE A 45 12.13 17.42 -23.42
CA PHE A 45 12.48 16.12 -23.99
C PHE A 45 13.91 16.06 -24.52
N LYS A 46 14.40 17.20 -25.04
CA LYS A 46 15.76 17.34 -25.57
C LYS A 46 16.84 17.07 -24.52
N SER A 47 16.62 17.54 -23.29
CA SER A 47 17.55 17.36 -22.17
C SER A 47 17.21 16.14 -21.31
N GLY A 48 16.06 15.50 -21.54
CA GLY A 48 15.57 14.35 -20.79
C GLY A 48 15.99 13.00 -21.37
N LEU A 49 15.87 11.96 -20.57
CA LEU A 49 15.98 10.58 -21.04
C LEU A 49 14.59 10.07 -21.45
N VAL A 50 14.37 9.86 -22.74
CA VAL A 50 13.10 9.45 -23.31
C VAL A 50 13.30 8.19 -24.14
N GLY A 51 12.36 7.25 -24.05
CA GLY A 51 12.23 6.11 -24.95
C GLY A 51 10.79 6.01 -25.42
N VAL A 52 10.59 5.76 -26.70
CA VAL A 52 9.28 5.55 -27.31
C VAL A 52 9.33 4.32 -28.20
N LEU A 53 8.34 3.47 -28.10
CA LEU A 53 8.07 2.39 -29.04
C LEU A 53 6.55 2.23 -29.18
N ALA A 54 6.04 2.45 -30.38
CA ALA A 54 4.65 2.23 -30.73
C ALA A 54 4.58 1.16 -31.84
N VAL A 55 3.80 0.12 -31.60
CA VAL A 55 3.67 -0.99 -32.53
C VAL A 55 2.19 -1.30 -32.80
N THR A 56 1.91 -1.86 -33.97
CA THR A 56 0.58 -2.42 -34.28
C THR A 56 0.34 -3.70 -33.48
N ALA A 57 -0.91 -4.20 -33.49
CA ALA A 57 -1.22 -5.51 -32.92
C ALA A 57 -0.48 -6.68 -33.63
N LYS A 58 0.00 -6.46 -34.86
CA LYS A 58 0.80 -7.42 -35.64
C LYS A 58 2.30 -7.33 -35.34
N GLY A 59 2.74 -6.31 -34.57
CA GLY A 59 4.14 -6.10 -34.23
C GLY A 59 4.88 -5.09 -35.12
N ASP A 60 4.22 -4.51 -36.15
CA ASP A 60 4.87 -3.53 -37.03
C ASP A 60 5.11 -2.21 -36.26
N THR A 61 6.31 -1.66 -36.40
CA THR A 61 6.65 -0.39 -35.72
C THR A 61 5.98 0.79 -36.40
N ILE A 62 5.23 1.56 -35.64
CA ILE A 62 4.57 2.81 -36.06
C ILE A 62 5.48 4.01 -35.82
N ALA A 63 6.12 4.05 -34.65
CA ALA A 63 7.08 5.07 -34.27
C ALA A 63 8.05 4.54 -33.21
N GLU A 64 9.28 5.03 -33.25
CA GLU A 64 10.29 4.70 -32.25
C GLU A 64 11.25 5.85 -31.99
N PHE A 65 11.75 5.91 -30.77
CA PHE A 65 12.85 6.78 -30.36
C PHE A 65 13.53 6.15 -29.14
N ASN A 66 14.83 5.89 -29.23
CA ASN A 66 15.58 5.24 -28.16
C ASN A 66 14.90 3.95 -27.63
N SER A 67 14.24 3.20 -28.48
CA SER A 67 13.40 2.03 -28.11
C SER A 67 14.17 0.91 -27.41
N SER A 68 15.48 0.83 -27.63
CA SER A 68 16.38 -0.15 -26.99
C SER A 68 16.96 0.34 -25.65
N ARG A 69 16.68 1.57 -25.23
CA ARG A 69 17.19 2.10 -23.96
C ARG A 69 16.49 1.46 -22.78
N LYS A 70 17.27 1.07 -21.77
CA LYS A 70 16.74 0.61 -20.49
C LYS A 70 16.26 1.81 -19.69
N LEU A 71 14.99 1.82 -19.35
CA LEU A 71 14.33 2.85 -18.55
C LEU A 71 13.72 2.21 -17.31
N ILE A 72 13.53 3.00 -16.25
CA ILE A 72 12.83 2.55 -15.05
C ILE A 72 11.34 2.44 -15.39
N PRO A 73 10.74 1.23 -15.32
CA PRO A 73 9.36 1.03 -15.74
C PRO A 73 8.33 1.61 -14.76
N ALA A 74 8.75 1.93 -13.54
CA ALA A 74 7.88 2.40 -12.46
C ALA A 74 6.61 1.51 -12.35
N SER A 75 5.42 2.09 -12.24
CA SER A 75 4.15 1.34 -12.13
C SER A 75 3.80 0.46 -13.32
N ASN A 76 4.46 0.60 -14.47
CA ASN A 76 4.27 -0.33 -15.58
C ASN A 76 4.70 -1.77 -15.24
N THR A 77 5.59 -1.95 -14.25
CA THR A 77 5.95 -3.25 -13.70
C THR A 77 4.72 -4.02 -13.19
N LYS A 78 3.67 -3.32 -12.74
CA LYS A 78 2.42 -3.95 -12.28
C LYS A 78 1.71 -4.75 -13.37
N LEU A 79 1.81 -4.35 -14.64
CA LEU A 79 1.26 -5.11 -15.77
C LEU A 79 1.95 -6.46 -15.91
N ILE A 80 3.26 -6.50 -15.73
CA ILE A 80 4.06 -7.73 -15.80
C ILE A 80 3.76 -8.61 -14.58
N SER A 81 3.85 -8.06 -13.36
CA SER A 81 3.66 -8.84 -12.14
C SER A 81 2.23 -9.40 -12.03
N THR A 82 1.20 -8.61 -12.37
CA THR A 82 -0.18 -9.11 -12.37
C THR A 82 -0.44 -10.12 -13.47
N GLY A 83 0.13 -9.91 -14.66
CA GLY A 83 0.04 -10.88 -15.75
C GLY A 83 0.69 -12.23 -15.40
N LEU A 84 1.87 -12.20 -14.77
CA LEU A 84 2.55 -13.40 -14.27
C LEU A 84 1.75 -14.09 -13.15
N ALA A 85 1.19 -13.31 -12.22
CA ALA A 85 0.36 -13.83 -11.15
C ALA A 85 -0.89 -14.56 -11.71
N ILE A 86 -1.61 -13.95 -12.64
CA ILE A 86 -2.78 -14.58 -13.27
C ILE A 86 -2.37 -15.85 -14.02
N ARG A 87 -1.25 -15.83 -14.72
CA ARG A 87 -0.74 -16.99 -15.47
C ARG A 87 -0.29 -18.13 -14.56
N GLY A 88 0.38 -17.81 -13.45
CA GLY A 88 0.95 -18.79 -12.51
C GLY A 88 -0.06 -19.36 -11.54
N LEU A 89 -0.92 -18.51 -10.97
CA LEU A 89 -1.87 -18.88 -9.92
C LEU A 89 -3.27 -19.18 -10.47
N GLY A 90 -3.60 -18.66 -11.64
CA GLY A 90 -4.92 -18.76 -12.24
C GLY A 90 -5.93 -17.73 -11.71
N PRO A 91 -7.05 -17.49 -12.45
CA PRO A 91 -8.03 -16.46 -12.11
C PRO A 91 -8.90 -16.81 -10.88
N SER A 92 -8.90 -18.07 -10.48
CA SER A 92 -9.67 -18.55 -9.31
C SER A 92 -8.86 -18.59 -8.02
N PHE A 93 -7.59 -18.20 -8.03
CA PHE A 93 -6.76 -18.11 -6.84
C PHE A 93 -7.43 -17.23 -5.77
N ARG A 94 -7.33 -17.65 -4.51
CA ARG A 94 -7.82 -16.90 -3.34
C ARG A 94 -6.75 -16.87 -2.27
N PHE A 95 -6.57 -15.69 -1.70
CA PHE A 95 -5.79 -15.55 -0.46
C PHE A 95 -6.53 -16.20 0.71
N SER A 96 -5.79 -16.68 1.69
CA SER A 96 -6.36 -17.33 2.85
C SER A 96 -5.73 -16.78 4.13
N THR A 97 -6.54 -16.09 4.93
CA THR A 97 -6.18 -15.72 6.30
C THR A 97 -6.82 -16.70 7.24
N ARG A 98 -6.05 -17.26 8.17
CA ARG A 98 -6.48 -18.31 9.10
C ARG A 98 -6.40 -17.83 10.53
N LEU A 99 -7.18 -18.45 11.42
CA LEU A 99 -7.02 -18.34 12.86
C LEU A 99 -6.36 -19.61 13.39
N GLY A 100 -5.48 -19.44 14.36
CA GLY A 100 -4.87 -20.55 15.09
C GLY A 100 -4.74 -20.21 16.55
N TYR A 101 -4.40 -21.17 17.39
CA TYR A 101 -4.14 -20.91 18.80
C TYR A 101 -3.01 -21.79 19.32
N SER A 102 -2.34 -21.34 20.38
CA SER A 102 -1.44 -22.14 21.20
C SER A 102 -2.11 -22.48 22.55
N GLY A 103 -1.57 -23.46 23.25
CA GLY A 103 -2.10 -23.85 24.55
C GLY A 103 -3.34 -24.77 24.46
N TYR A 104 -4.33 -24.55 25.36
CA TYR A 104 -5.49 -25.42 25.47
C TYR A 104 -6.77 -24.65 25.82
N ILE A 105 -7.92 -25.21 25.49
CA ILE A 105 -9.22 -24.61 25.78
C ILE A 105 -9.86 -25.39 26.96
N SER A 106 -10.25 -24.65 27.99
CA SER A 106 -10.94 -25.21 29.15
C SER A 106 -12.03 -24.25 29.62
N ASN A 107 -13.25 -24.77 29.86
CA ASN A 107 -14.40 -24.00 30.36
C ASN A 107 -14.67 -22.71 29.60
N GLY A 108 -14.51 -22.75 28.27
CA GLY A 108 -14.73 -21.60 27.41
C GLY A 108 -13.58 -20.58 27.40
N THR A 109 -12.47 -20.88 28.09
CA THR A 109 -11.27 -20.03 28.10
C THR A 109 -10.13 -20.69 27.32
N LEU A 110 -9.57 -19.97 26.37
CA LEU A 110 -8.27 -20.31 25.78
C LEU A 110 -7.18 -19.91 26.77
N HIS A 111 -6.40 -20.86 27.26
CA HIS A 111 -5.19 -20.66 28.05
C HIS A 111 -3.97 -20.72 27.12
N GLY A 112 -3.66 -19.60 26.51
CA GLY A 112 -2.66 -19.44 25.47
C GLY A 112 -3.05 -18.31 24.51
N ASP A 113 -2.33 -18.21 23.40
CA ASP A 113 -2.45 -17.10 22.46
C ASP A 113 -3.32 -17.45 21.25
N LEU A 114 -4.03 -16.44 20.75
CA LEU A 114 -4.78 -16.50 19.50
C LEU A 114 -3.95 -15.86 18.39
N TYR A 115 -3.80 -16.57 17.27
CA TYR A 115 -3.02 -16.10 16.10
C TYR A 115 -3.95 -15.76 14.94
N ILE A 116 -3.67 -14.64 14.29
CA ILE A 116 -4.21 -14.27 12.98
C ILE A 116 -3.10 -14.51 11.96
N ILE A 117 -3.19 -15.62 11.23
CA ILE A 117 -2.17 -16.10 10.32
C ILE A 117 -2.44 -15.54 8.94
N GLY A 118 -1.66 -14.56 8.52
CA GLY A 118 -1.80 -13.94 7.22
C GLY A 118 -1.39 -14.87 6.08
N GLY A 119 -2.05 -14.75 4.95
CA GLY A 119 -1.74 -15.48 3.72
C GLY A 119 -1.49 -14.56 2.52
N GLY A 120 -1.02 -13.35 2.78
CA GLY A 120 -0.68 -12.37 1.74
C GLY A 120 -1.88 -11.59 1.18
N ASP A 121 -3.04 -11.61 1.84
CA ASP A 121 -4.21 -10.86 1.39
C ASP A 121 -4.04 -9.34 1.64
N PRO A 122 -3.91 -8.51 0.59
CA PRO A 122 -3.75 -7.06 0.73
C PRO A 122 -5.08 -6.34 1.00
N THR A 123 -6.21 -7.05 0.99
CA THR A 123 -7.55 -6.45 1.00
C THR A 123 -8.16 -6.33 2.38
N ILE A 124 -7.54 -6.91 3.42
CA ILE A 124 -8.06 -6.86 4.79
C ILE A 124 -8.18 -5.40 5.25
N ALA A 125 -9.40 -5.00 5.59
CA ALA A 125 -9.73 -3.64 6.02
C ALA A 125 -9.34 -2.53 5.03
N SER A 126 -9.09 -2.84 3.76
CA SER A 126 -8.66 -1.87 2.75
C SER A 126 -9.68 -0.76 2.48
N GLY A 127 -10.95 -1.01 2.78
CA GLY A 127 -12.05 -0.09 2.48
C GLY A 127 -12.44 -0.05 0.99
N ASP A 128 -11.81 -0.86 0.14
CA ASP A 128 -12.13 -0.91 -1.27
C ASP A 128 -13.53 -1.52 -1.50
N ARG A 129 -14.24 -1.00 -2.50
CA ARG A 129 -15.64 -1.36 -2.77
C ARG A 129 -15.88 -2.87 -2.95
N MET A 130 -14.90 -3.60 -3.46
CA MET A 130 -15.01 -5.03 -3.76
C MET A 130 -14.53 -5.93 -2.61
N THR A 131 -14.16 -5.37 -1.48
CA THR A 131 -13.63 -6.11 -0.35
C THR A 131 -14.67 -6.32 0.76
N VAL A 132 -14.41 -7.31 1.61
CA VAL A 132 -15.25 -7.56 2.79
C VAL A 132 -15.06 -6.42 3.79
N LYS A 133 -16.15 -5.88 4.31
CA LYS A 133 -16.10 -4.87 5.38
C LYS A 133 -15.44 -5.45 6.63
N THR A 134 -14.62 -4.67 7.30
CA THR A 134 -13.85 -5.07 8.49
C THR A 134 -14.74 -5.69 9.56
N ASP A 135 -15.87 -5.05 9.89
CA ASP A 135 -16.81 -5.60 10.89
C ASP A 135 -17.37 -6.96 10.50
N SER A 136 -17.66 -7.17 9.22
CA SER A 136 -18.16 -8.47 8.71
C SER A 136 -17.08 -9.54 8.79
N LEU A 137 -15.82 -9.20 8.51
CA LEU A 137 -14.69 -10.11 8.65
C LEU A 137 -14.46 -10.49 10.10
N PHE A 138 -14.42 -9.52 10.99
CA PHE A 138 -14.22 -9.72 12.42
C PHE A 138 -15.38 -10.49 13.06
N ALA A 139 -16.62 -10.26 12.62
CA ALA A 139 -17.76 -11.06 13.03
C ALA A 139 -17.62 -12.53 12.60
N LYS A 140 -17.12 -12.79 11.37
CA LYS A 140 -16.82 -14.14 10.89
C LYS A 140 -15.74 -14.81 11.74
N TRP A 141 -14.66 -14.12 12.05
CA TRP A 141 -13.59 -14.62 12.91
C TRP A 141 -14.10 -14.93 14.34
N THR A 142 -14.86 -14.00 14.91
CA THR A 142 -15.47 -14.21 16.24
C THR A 142 -16.41 -15.42 16.27
N ARG A 143 -17.15 -15.67 15.18
CA ARG A 143 -17.97 -16.88 15.06
C ARG A 143 -17.10 -18.14 15.08
N ALA A 144 -15.97 -18.15 14.38
CA ALA A 144 -15.04 -19.28 14.41
C ALA A 144 -14.51 -19.54 15.82
N LEU A 145 -14.13 -18.51 16.59
CA LEU A 145 -13.74 -18.65 18.00
C LEU A 145 -14.85 -19.31 18.84
N ARG A 146 -16.09 -18.85 18.67
CA ARG A 146 -17.23 -19.42 19.40
C ARG A 146 -17.47 -20.88 19.03
N VAL A 147 -17.31 -21.27 17.77
CA VAL A 147 -17.42 -22.68 17.32
C VAL A 147 -16.31 -23.51 17.92
N ALA A 148 -15.09 -22.99 18.03
CA ALA A 148 -13.97 -23.64 18.73
C ALA A 148 -14.14 -23.67 20.27
N GLY A 149 -15.21 -23.09 20.81
CA GLY A 149 -15.49 -23.05 22.24
C GLY A 149 -14.80 -21.93 22.99
N ILE A 150 -14.15 -20.94 22.28
CA ILE A 150 -13.42 -19.84 22.88
C ILE A 150 -14.40 -18.68 23.15
N ARG A 151 -14.51 -18.29 24.41
CA ARG A 151 -15.32 -17.15 24.89
C ARG A 151 -14.49 -16.14 25.70
N LYS A 152 -13.27 -16.51 26.06
CA LYS A 152 -12.28 -15.69 26.76
C LYS A 152 -10.90 -16.14 26.32
N ILE A 153 -9.95 -15.20 26.26
CA ILE A 153 -8.56 -15.47 25.91
C ILE A 153 -7.69 -15.04 27.09
N HIS A 154 -6.99 -16.00 27.66
CA HIS A 154 -6.00 -15.77 28.71
C HIS A 154 -4.61 -15.87 28.06
N GLY A 155 -4.25 -14.83 27.36
CA GLY A 155 -3.07 -14.67 26.52
C GLY A 155 -3.24 -13.49 25.55
N HIS A 156 -2.48 -13.49 24.50
CA HIS A 156 -2.41 -12.44 23.49
C HIS A 156 -3.33 -12.74 22.28
N VAL A 157 -3.66 -11.69 21.52
CA VAL A 157 -4.00 -11.79 20.10
C VAL A 157 -2.78 -11.40 19.31
N ILE A 158 -2.29 -12.29 18.45
CA ILE A 158 -1.00 -12.16 17.75
C ILE A 158 -1.25 -12.12 16.23
N GLY A 159 -0.68 -11.10 15.57
CA GLY A 159 -0.63 -11.03 14.12
C GLY A 159 0.59 -11.76 13.56
N ASP A 160 0.38 -12.73 12.67
CA ASP A 160 1.45 -13.44 11.99
C ASP A 160 1.56 -12.99 10.54
N GLY A 161 2.58 -12.18 10.24
CA GLY A 161 2.87 -11.64 8.92
C GLY A 161 3.92 -12.42 8.12
N ARG A 162 4.41 -13.56 8.59
CA ARG A 162 5.56 -14.31 8.06
C ARG A 162 5.31 -15.08 6.75
N PHE A 163 4.19 -14.88 6.09
CA PHE A 163 3.88 -15.59 4.83
C PHE A 163 4.90 -15.33 3.71
N PHE A 164 5.46 -14.14 3.68
CA PHE A 164 6.55 -13.80 2.76
C PHE A 164 7.87 -13.74 3.52
N ASP A 165 8.92 -14.30 2.92
CA ASP A 165 10.27 -14.20 3.45
C ASP A 165 10.89 -12.84 3.18
N GLY A 166 11.80 -12.42 4.07
CA GLY A 166 12.58 -11.20 3.94
C GLY A 166 11.95 -9.95 4.55
N PRO A 167 12.62 -8.81 4.44
CA PRO A 167 12.16 -7.55 5.00
C PRO A 167 10.93 -7.04 4.27
N ILE A 168 10.07 -6.30 4.96
CA ILE A 168 8.91 -5.65 4.35
C ILE A 168 9.29 -4.45 3.49
N GLU A 169 10.43 -3.86 3.73
CA GLU A 169 11.03 -2.75 2.98
C GLU A 169 12.09 -3.27 2.03
N ASN A 170 12.06 -2.79 0.79
CA ASN A 170 13.09 -3.16 -0.19
C ASN A 170 14.29 -2.21 -0.07
N ASP A 171 15.50 -2.74 -0.02
CA ASP A 171 16.77 -1.99 0.15
C ASP A 171 17.06 -1.00 -0.97
N THR A 172 16.40 -1.14 -2.12
CA THR A 172 16.55 -0.21 -3.24
C THR A 172 15.55 0.96 -3.20
N TRP A 173 14.65 0.98 -2.22
CA TRP A 173 13.71 2.09 -2.07
C TRP A 173 14.44 3.37 -1.66
N SER A 174 13.98 4.48 -2.20
CA SER A 174 14.46 5.78 -1.77
C SER A 174 14.07 6.05 -0.31
N TYR A 175 14.99 6.62 0.44
CA TYR A 175 14.72 7.07 1.81
C TYR A 175 13.45 7.92 1.93
N ASN A 176 13.17 8.76 0.92
CA ASN A 176 11.99 9.61 0.91
C ASN A 176 10.69 8.86 0.66
N ASP A 177 10.76 7.62 0.17
CA ASP A 177 9.57 6.82 -0.14
C ASP A 177 9.11 5.96 1.06
N LEU A 178 9.99 5.71 2.04
CA LEU A 178 9.73 4.79 3.14
C LEU A 178 8.47 5.13 3.95
N GLY A 179 8.19 6.41 4.16
CA GLY A 179 7.02 6.86 4.92
C GLY A 179 5.77 7.13 4.09
N THR A 180 5.82 6.98 2.77
CA THR A 180 4.70 7.27 1.88
C THR A 180 3.63 6.17 1.93
N ASP A 181 2.43 6.48 1.49
CA ASP A 181 1.32 5.53 1.38
C ASP A 181 1.55 4.44 0.32
N TYR A 182 2.49 4.62 -0.61
CA TYR A 182 2.93 3.61 -1.57
C TYR A 182 4.21 2.88 -1.14
N GLY A 183 4.93 3.38 -0.13
CA GLY A 183 6.11 2.76 0.49
C GLY A 183 5.78 1.90 1.71
N THR A 184 4.57 1.35 1.81
CA THR A 184 4.10 0.64 2.99
C THR A 184 4.79 -0.71 3.23
N GLY A 185 5.35 -1.29 2.19
CA GLY A 185 5.85 -2.66 2.24
C GLY A 185 4.74 -3.71 2.19
N GLY A 186 5.13 -4.92 1.86
CA GLY A 186 4.24 -6.08 1.82
C GLY A 186 4.62 -7.11 2.88
N ASN A 187 3.64 -7.56 3.66
CA ASN A 187 3.82 -8.71 4.53
C ASN A 187 2.63 -9.67 4.41
N GLY A 188 2.69 -10.81 5.07
CA GLY A 188 1.66 -11.83 5.00
C GLY A 188 0.31 -11.38 5.58
N LEU A 189 0.30 -10.46 6.54
CA LEU A 189 -0.89 -9.92 7.19
C LEU A 189 -0.93 -8.40 7.06
N CYS A 190 -1.37 -7.92 5.91
CA CYS A 190 -1.64 -6.50 5.70
C CYS A 190 -2.96 -6.10 6.35
N PHE A 191 -3.03 -4.91 6.94
CA PHE A 191 -4.25 -4.32 7.45
C PHE A 191 -4.39 -2.88 6.97
N ASN A 192 -5.57 -2.52 6.45
CA ASN A 192 -5.82 -1.19 5.88
C ASN A 192 -4.74 -0.78 4.85
N ARG A 193 -4.31 -1.73 3.99
CA ARG A 193 -3.22 -1.56 3.01
C ARG A 193 -1.88 -1.15 3.63
N ASN A 194 -1.68 -1.42 4.92
CA ASN A 194 -0.54 -0.95 5.71
C ASN A 194 -0.36 0.58 5.65
N ILE A 195 -1.46 1.31 5.64
CA ILE A 195 -1.47 2.77 5.74
C ILE A 195 -2.16 3.24 7.01
N GLN A 196 -1.77 4.44 7.45
CA GLN A 196 -2.39 5.17 8.54
C GLN A 196 -2.83 6.54 8.02
N THR A 197 -4.06 6.93 8.35
CA THR A 197 -4.64 8.22 7.93
C THR A 197 -4.57 9.20 9.09
N PHE A 198 -4.21 10.42 8.76
CA PHE A 198 -4.14 11.55 9.68
C PHE A 198 -5.11 12.64 9.26
N SER A 199 -5.66 13.36 10.23
CA SER A 199 -6.23 14.68 10.03
C SER A 199 -5.12 15.69 10.26
N VAL A 200 -4.78 16.49 9.26
CA VAL A 200 -3.76 17.53 9.37
C VAL A 200 -4.36 18.90 9.09
N SER A 201 -3.91 19.91 9.82
CA SER A 201 -4.31 21.29 9.57
C SER A 201 -3.18 22.27 9.89
N PRO A 202 -3.06 23.36 9.11
CA PRO A 202 -2.11 24.41 9.42
C PRO A 202 -2.51 25.14 10.70
N THR A 203 -1.56 25.81 11.35
CA THR A 203 -1.79 26.70 12.48
C THR A 203 -1.44 28.14 12.12
N THR A 204 -0.46 28.73 12.76
CA THR A 204 0.13 30.03 12.40
C THR A 204 1.38 29.80 11.56
N VAL A 205 1.73 30.73 10.67
CA VAL A 205 2.96 30.64 9.88
C VAL A 205 4.17 30.43 10.83
N GLU A 206 5.02 29.47 10.49
CA GLU A 206 6.13 28.96 11.30
C GLU A 206 5.72 28.18 12.56
N GLY A 207 4.42 28.10 12.87
CA GLY A 207 3.91 27.20 13.90
C GLY A 207 3.85 25.75 13.45
N LYS A 208 3.79 24.82 14.38
CA LYS A 208 3.63 23.40 14.06
C LYS A 208 2.29 23.14 13.37
N VAL A 209 2.29 22.23 12.40
CA VAL A 209 1.05 21.67 11.84
C VAL A 209 0.35 20.85 12.93
N ASN A 210 -0.98 20.95 13.05
CA ASN A 210 -1.74 19.96 13.80
C ASN A 210 -1.79 18.66 13.00
N ALA A 211 -1.49 17.55 13.65
CA ALA A 211 -1.55 16.23 13.02
C ALA A 211 -2.07 15.23 14.06
N GLU A 212 -3.17 14.58 13.73
CA GLU A 212 -3.83 13.60 14.57
C GLU A 212 -4.15 12.34 13.77
N VAL A 213 -3.79 11.18 14.33
CA VAL A 213 -4.13 9.88 13.75
C VAL A 213 -5.64 9.68 13.80
N THR A 214 -6.24 9.38 12.66
CA THR A 214 -7.67 9.10 12.56
C THR A 214 -7.98 7.61 12.44
N TYR A 215 -7.18 6.85 11.68
CA TYR A 215 -7.36 5.39 11.53
C TYR A 215 -6.19 4.75 10.76
N PRO A 216 -5.80 3.52 11.11
CA PRO A 216 -6.11 2.81 12.36
C PRO A 216 -5.35 3.42 13.55
N ALA A 217 -5.82 3.13 14.76
CA ALA A 217 -5.10 3.53 15.97
C ALA A 217 -3.84 2.65 16.14
N THR A 218 -2.71 3.28 16.46
CA THR A 218 -1.41 2.61 16.66
C THR A 218 -0.73 3.17 17.92
N PRO A 219 -1.28 2.93 19.12
CA PRO A 219 -0.80 3.58 20.36
C PRO A 219 0.62 3.15 20.77
N TRP A 220 1.16 2.12 20.15
CA TRP A 220 2.55 1.67 20.35
C TRP A 220 3.56 2.46 19.52
N ILE A 221 3.12 3.24 18.52
CA ILE A 221 4.02 4.05 17.69
C ILE A 221 4.27 5.39 18.38
N GLU A 222 5.54 5.70 18.63
CA GLU A 222 5.95 7.05 19.04
C GLU A 222 5.85 8.00 17.86
N PHE A 223 4.83 8.85 17.84
CA PHE A 223 4.63 9.83 16.79
C PHE A 223 5.30 11.17 17.12
N ARG A 224 6.24 11.57 16.27
CA ARG A 224 6.95 12.86 16.37
C ARG A 224 6.47 13.80 15.28
N ASN A 225 5.89 14.90 15.66
CA ASN A 225 5.45 15.94 14.73
C ASN A 225 6.48 17.06 14.64
N CYS A 226 7.24 17.07 13.52
CA CYS A 226 8.24 18.10 13.18
C CYS A 226 7.79 19.00 12.01
N ALA A 227 6.58 18.81 11.50
CA ALA A 227 6.04 19.58 10.39
C ALA A 227 5.64 21.00 10.79
N VAL A 228 5.83 21.96 9.90
CA VAL A 228 5.55 23.37 10.13
C VAL A 228 4.52 23.95 9.16
N THR A 229 3.80 24.97 9.62
CA THR A 229 2.89 25.74 8.76
C THR A 229 3.70 26.75 7.95
N ALA A 230 3.56 26.69 6.63
CA ALA A 230 4.26 27.56 5.69
C ALA A 230 3.35 28.71 5.19
N ARG A 231 3.94 29.69 4.50
CA ARG A 231 3.24 30.82 3.90
C ARG A 231 2.23 30.36 2.86
N PRO A 232 1.20 31.19 2.57
CA PRO A 232 0.25 30.89 1.50
C PRO A 232 0.93 30.62 0.16
N GLY A 233 0.38 29.68 -0.61
CA GLY A 233 0.85 29.33 -1.95
C GLY A 233 2.08 28.41 -2.00
N THR A 234 2.69 28.05 -0.87
CA THR A 234 3.86 27.13 -0.84
C THR A 234 3.49 25.66 -1.03
N GLY A 235 2.20 25.35 -1.01
CA GLY A 235 1.72 24.01 -1.30
C GLY A 235 1.68 23.09 -0.09
N ASP A 236 1.63 21.82 -0.38
CA ASP A 236 1.70 20.72 0.56
C ASP A 236 2.97 19.92 0.30
N ASN A 237 3.85 19.91 1.28
CA ASN A 237 5.14 19.23 1.25
C ASN A 237 5.30 18.35 2.50
N LEU A 238 4.17 17.85 3.06
CA LEU A 238 4.21 16.92 4.16
C LEU A 238 4.72 15.56 3.71
N TYR A 239 5.57 14.96 4.52
CA TYR A 239 6.01 13.58 4.37
C TYR A 239 6.29 12.97 5.73
N GLN A 240 6.12 11.66 5.84
CA GLN A 240 6.47 10.91 7.03
C GLN A 240 7.73 10.09 6.78
N PHE A 241 8.51 9.91 7.81
CA PHE A 241 9.58 8.93 7.86
C PHE A 241 9.28 7.90 8.94
N ASN A 242 9.31 6.63 8.58
CA ASN A 242 9.25 5.49 9.48
C ASN A 242 9.84 4.25 8.81
N THR A 243 10.23 3.26 9.61
CA THR A 243 10.74 1.97 9.15
C THR A 243 10.12 0.86 10.02
N ASP A 244 10.32 -0.39 9.64
CA ASP A 244 9.93 -1.56 10.44
C ASP A 244 10.90 -1.86 11.60
N LEU A 245 12.06 -1.21 11.64
CA LEU A 245 13.09 -1.43 12.66
C LEU A 245 12.72 -0.90 14.05
N ALA A 246 11.84 0.10 14.11
CA ALA A 246 11.40 0.68 15.38
C ALA A 246 10.01 1.30 15.25
N PRO A 247 9.18 1.24 16.31
CA PRO A 247 7.85 1.82 16.32
C PRO A 247 7.89 3.35 16.50
N VAL A 248 8.59 4.03 15.60
CA VAL A 248 8.72 5.50 15.58
C VAL A 248 8.31 6.01 14.21
N ALA A 249 7.47 7.03 14.18
CA ALA A 249 7.07 7.72 12.96
C ALA A 249 7.27 9.24 13.14
N GLU A 250 7.90 9.89 12.18
CA GLU A 250 8.17 11.32 12.23
C GLU A 250 7.55 12.04 11.03
N LEU A 251 6.58 12.93 11.30
CA LEU A 251 6.00 13.81 10.28
C LEU A 251 6.90 15.04 10.10
N ARG A 252 7.27 15.29 8.86
CA ARG A 252 8.19 16.36 8.44
C ARG A 252 7.57 17.22 7.34
N GLY A 253 8.33 18.25 6.96
CA GLY A 253 7.97 19.12 5.85
C GLY A 253 7.05 20.26 6.25
N SER A 254 6.21 20.72 5.33
CA SER A 254 5.38 21.89 5.56
C SER A 254 4.02 21.80 4.89
N LEU A 255 3.03 22.47 5.52
CA LEU A 255 1.68 22.66 4.98
C LEU A 255 1.39 24.15 4.89
N ALA A 256 1.06 24.64 3.69
CA ALA A 256 0.70 26.05 3.52
C ALA A 256 -0.57 26.41 4.30
N ILE A 257 -0.61 27.58 4.91
CA ILE A 257 -1.71 28.05 5.74
C ILE A 257 -3.06 28.11 4.99
N ASP A 258 -3.02 28.28 3.67
CA ASP A 258 -4.19 28.33 2.81
C ASP A 258 -4.75 26.95 2.39
N LYS A 259 -4.14 25.85 2.84
CA LYS A 259 -4.61 24.48 2.52
C LYS A 259 -5.76 24.00 3.39
N GLY A 260 -5.99 24.64 4.55
CA GLY A 260 -7.02 24.21 5.49
C GLY A 260 -6.79 22.79 6.04
N GLN A 261 -7.83 22.25 6.69
CA GLN A 261 -7.80 20.90 7.22
C GLN A 261 -7.99 19.88 6.09
N LYS A 262 -7.20 18.81 6.13
CA LYS A 262 -7.23 17.75 5.13
C LYS A 262 -6.87 16.39 5.74
N LYS A 263 -7.12 15.32 4.99
CA LYS A 263 -6.64 13.97 5.31
C LYS A 263 -5.36 13.69 4.56
N GLU A 264 -4.39 13.11 5.26
CA GLU A 264 -3.15 12.57 4.71
C GLU A 264 -3.03 11.10 5.05
N SER A 265 -2.36 10.35 4.18
CA SER A 265 -2.09 8.94 4.38
C SER A 265 -0.61 8.67 4.29
N PHE A 266 -0.09 7.94 5.28
CA PHE A 266 1.31 7.56 5.38
C PHE A 266 1.43 6.06 5.65
N SER A 267 2.64 5.51 5.50
CA SER A 267 2.87 4.10 5.75
C SER A 267 2.72 3.75 7.23
N ASN A 268 2.16 2.56 7.47
CA ASN A 268 2.18 1.87 8.76
C ASN A 268 2.95 0.55 8.57
N LYS A 269 4.14 0.46 9.16
CA LYS A 269 5.02 -0.71 9.00
C LYS A 269 4.57 -1.92 9.84
N PHE A 270 3.66 -1.71 10.77
CA PHE A 270 3.20 -2.71 11.73
C PHE A 270 1.79 -3.21 11.40
N GLY A 271 1.55 -3.61 10.15
CA GLY A 271 0.23 -4.06 9.69
C GLY A 271 -0.31 -5.27 10.44
N ALA A 272 0.55 -6.25 10.75
CA ALA A 272 0.20 -7.45 11.49
C ALA A 272 -0.22 -7.13 12.93
N LEU A 273 0.57 -6.32 13.64
CA LEU A 273 0.23 -5.84 14.99
C LEU A 273 -1.05 -5.01 14.97
N THR A 274 -1.22 -4.17 13.94
CA THR A 274 -2.44 -3.36 13.79
C THR A 274 -3.69 -4.22 13.63
N CYS A 275 -3.61 -5.29 12.82
CA CYS A 275 -4.70 -6.24 12.66
C CYS A 275 -5.07 -6.93 13.98
N ALA A 276 -4.06 -7.37 14.73
CA ALA A 276 -4.23 -8.00 16.05
C ALA A 276 -4.88 -7.03 17.04
N TRP A 277 -4.42 -5.78 17.09
CA TRP A 277 -4.96 -4.74 17.94
C TRP A 277 -6.43 -4.44 17.64
N GLU A 278 -6.75 -4.19 16.38
CA GLU A 278 -8.12 -3.87 15.96
C GLU A 278 -9.08 -5.04 16.23
N PHE A 279 -8.61 -6.28 16.01
CA PHE A 279 -9.42 -7.46 16.33
C PHE A 279 -9.59 -7.67 17.83
N ALA A 280 -8.56 -7.47 18.65
CA ALA A 280 -8.68 -7.52 20.10
C ALA A 280 -9.69 -6.48 20.63
N LYS A 281 -9.64 -5.25 20.12
CA LYS A 281 -10.63 -4.21 20.44
C LYS A 281 -12.04 -4.58 20.00
N TYR A 282 -12.19 -5.24 18.87
CA TYR A 282 -13.48 -5.76 18.44
C TYR A 282 -14.01 -6.86 19.37
N LEU A 283 -13.15 -7.77 19.82
CA LEU A 283 -13.50 -8.83 20.78
C LEU A 283 -13.94 -8.24 22.13
N GLU A 284 -13.19 -7.25 22.65
CA GLU A 284 -13.53 -6.55 23.89
C GLU A 284 -14.93 -5.90 23.83
N LYS A 285 -15.29 -5.25 22.72
CA LYS A 285 -16.63 -4.66 22.51
C LYS A 285 -17.76 -5.72 22.58
N LEU A 286 -17.44 -6.97 22.25
CA LEU A 286 -18.38 -8.09 22.31
C LEU A 286 -18.35 -8.85 23.66
N GLY A 287 -17.60 -8.35 24.64
CA GLY A 287 -17.45 -8.96 25.97
C GLY A 287 -16.53 -10.19 26.00
N ILE A 288 -15.73 -10.40 24.93
CA ILE A 288 -14.71 -11.44 24.89
C ILE A 288 -13.41 -10.81 25.41
N ASN A 289 -13.08 -11.12 26.66
CA ASN A 289 -11.91 -10.55 27.33
C ASN A 289 -10.62 -11.19 26.82
N VAL A 290 -9.63 -10.35 26.50
CA VAL A 290 -8.24 -10.71 26.17
C VAL A 290 -7.37 -10.16 27.28
N THR A 291 -6.55 -10.99 27.94
CA THR A 291 -5.84 -10.57 29.16
C THR A 291 -4.53 -9.84 28.87
N GLU A 292 -3.88 -10.17 27.76
CA GLU A 292 -2.58 -9.62 27.40
C GLU A 292 -2.69 -8.66 26.22
N SER A 293 -1.74 -7.75 26.11
CA SER A 293 -1.68 -6.79 24.99
C SER A 293 -1.49 -7.50 23.66
N PRO A 294 -2.13 -7.05 22.57
CA PRO A 294 -1.86 -7.57 21.24
C PRO A 294 -0.40 -7.49 20.85
N ALA A 295 0.04 -8.46 20.05
CA ALA A 295 1.42 -8.59 19.61
C ALA A 295 1.49 -8.99 18.12
N ASP A 296 2.66 -8.95 17.53
CA ASP A 296 3.00 -9.58 16.27
C ASP A 296 4.16 -10.56 16.46
N ILE A 297 4.38 -11.39 15.46
CA ILE A 297 5.44 -12.40 15.50
C ILE A 297 6.66 -11.83 14.78
N ASP A 298 7.82 -11.86 15.47
CA ASP A 298 9.11 -11.65 14.86
C ASP A 298 9.35 -12.72 13.77
N PRO A 299 9.85 -12.37 12.56
CA PRO A 299 10.16 -13.33 11.51
C PRO A 299 11.09 -14.47 11.92
N TYR A 300 11.85 -14.29 13.00
CA TYR A 300 12.77 -15.29 13.53
C TYR A 300 12.17 -16.20 14.61
N ASP A 301 10.94 -15.93 15.04
CA ASP A 301 10.26 -16.75 16.05
C ASP A 301 9.80 -18.10 15.50
N ASN A 302 10.15 -19.18 16.18
CA ASN A 302 9.68 -20.54 15.91
C ASN A 302 8.41 -20.86 16.73
N ILE A 303 7.32 -20.17 16.44
CA ILE A 303 6.05 -20.40 17.14
C ILE A 303 5.29 -21.55 16.50
N ARG A 304 4.82 -22.50 17.31
CA ARG A 304 3.92 -23.58 16.91
C ARG A 304 2.53 -23.27 17.46
N TYR A 305 1.53 -23.34 16.58
CA TYR A 305 0.13 -23.16 16.94
C TYR A 305 -0.74 -24.26 16.34
N THR A 306 -1.91 -24.47 16.94
CA THR A 306 -2.95 -25.33 16.38
C THR A 306 -3.86 -24.51 15.50
N GLU A 307 -4.03 -24.90 14.24
CA GLU A 307 -4.99 -24.26 13.34
C GLU A 307 -6.42 -24.62 13.77
N ALA A 308 -7.30 -23.62 13.74
CA ALA A 308 -8.69 -23.75 14.14
C ALA A 308 -9.61 -24.02 12.94
#